data_a86f1f3dfd7585c5234824c174c2fd90
#
_entry.id   a86f1f3dfd7585c5234824c174c2fd90
#
_cell.length_a   1.000
_cell.length_b   1.000
_cell.length_c   1.000
_cell.angle_alpha   90.00
_cell.angle_beta   90.00
_cell.angle_gamma   90.00
#
_symmetry.space_group_name_H-M   'P 1'
#
loop_
_entity.id
_entity.type
_entity.pdbx_description
1 polymer ?
#
loop_
_entity_poly.entity_id
_entity_poly.type
_entity_poly.pdbx_seq_one_letter_code
_entity_poly.pdbx_strand_id
1 'polypeptide(L)'
;CHGRVVTEHGKTVLGLPEVQLGLLPGSGGTQRLPRLIGVAKALDLMLTGKQVRAKQAKKLGLVDDVVPPSILLEAAIKLAKKGKPRHRLKRDLQGKVLETNKFGRKVLFDQARKGVKAKTRGNYPAPERIIEVVRIGVEEGMQAGLQAEARHFGELVMTPESAALRSLFFATTEMKKEVSYQGAEPRKVGHAAVLGG
;
A
#
# COMPACT_ATOMS: atom_id res chain seq x y z
N CYS A 1 8.59 13.97 0.26
CA CYS A 1 9.14 14.56 1.50
C CYS A 1 10.44 13.88 1.89
N HIS A 2 11.37 14.67 2.49
CA HIS A 2 12.62 14.11 3.01
C HIS A 2 12.48 13.64 4.46
N GLY A 3 11.65 14.29 5.26
CA GLY A 3 11.34 13.90 6.63
C GLY A 3 9.86 13.54 6.77
N ARG A 4 9.53 12.55 7.58
CA ARG A 4 8.18 12.03 7.78
C ARG A 4 7.94 11.79 9.26
N VAL A 5 7.01 12.54 9.85
CA VAL A 5 6.57 12.39 11.23
C VAL A 5 5.09 12.08 11.23
N VAL A 6 4.68 11.15 12.06
CA VAL A 6 3.26 10.78 12.22
C VAL A 6 2.87 10.75 13.70
N THR A 7 1.56 10.79 13.94
CA THR A 7 1.05 10.68 15.31
C THR A 7 0.85 9.23 15.72
N GLU A 8 0.92 8.96 17.02
CA GLU A 8 0.59 7.67 17.63
C GLU A 8 -0.93 7.48 17.80
N HIS A 9 -1.74 8.27 17.09
CA HIS A 9 -3.19 8.17 17.20
C HIS A 9 -3.72 6.85 16.62
N GLY A 10 -4.74 6.26 17.24
CA GLY A 10 -5.31 4.96 16.83
C GLY A 10 -5.86 4.91 15.40
N LYS A 11 -6.24 6.06 14.83
CA LYS A 11 -6.69 6.19 13.43
C LYS A 11 -5.54 6.43 12.44
N THR A 12 -4.30 6.64 12.90
CA THR A 12 -3.15 6.84 12.02
C THR A 12 -2.73 5.51 11.41
N VAL A 13 -2.95 5.37 10.12
CA VAL A 13 -2.55 4.22 9.31
C VAL A 13 -1.88 4.68 8.03
N LEU A 14 -0.91 3.90 7.55
CA LEU A 14 -0.18 4.15 6.31
C LEU A 14 -0.21 2.89 5.45
N GLY A 15 -0.34 3.05 4.14
CA GLY A 15 -0.35 1.94 3.21
C GLY A 15 -0.61 2.40 1.79
N LEU A 16 -0.64 1.44 0.87
CA LEU A 16 -1.00 1.62 -0.54
C LEU A 16 -2.08 0.60 -0.88
N PRO A 17 -3.36 0.91 -0.61
CA PRO A 17 -4.47 -0.04 -0.72
C PRO A 17 -5.05 -0.17 -2.14
N GLU A 18 -4.45 0.46 -3.15
CA GLU A 18 -4.97 0.58 -4.52
C GLU A 18 -5.26 -0.77 -5.16
N VAL A 19 -4.52 -1.82 -4.79
CA VAL A 19 -4.75 -3.19 -5.28
C VAL A 19 -6.14 -3.72 -4.92
N GLN A 20 -6.72 -3.25 -3.83
CA GLN A 20 -8.08 -3.61 -3.40
C GLN A 20 -9.16 -3.03 -4.34
N LEU A 21 -8.79 -2.03 -5.14
CA LEU A 21 -9.62 -1.43 -6.20
C LEU A 21 -9.25 -1.93 -7.59
N GLY A 22 -8.43 -2.98 -7.69
CA GLY A 22 -7.93 -3.47 -8.97
C GLY A 22 -6.97 -2.50 -9.67
N LEU A 23 -6.29 -1.65 -8.90
CA LEU A 23 -5.34 -0.66 -9.39
C LEU A 23 -3.95 -0.91 -8.83
N LEU A 24 -2.94 -0.30 -9.43
CA LEU A 24 -1.61 -0.18 -8.86
C LEU A 24 -1.45 1.17 -8.15
N PRO A 25 -0.52 1.29 -7.18
CA PRO A 25 -0.22 2.57 -6.54
C PRO A 25 0.29 3.60 -7.54
N GLY A 26 -0.43 4.73 -7.63
CA GLY A 26 -0.07 5.85 -8.49
C GLY A 26 0.86 6.86 -7.82
N SER A 27 1.06 8.01 -8.49
CA SER A 27 1.85 9.14 -8.00
C SER A 27 3.28 8.77 -7.59
N GLY A 28 3.88 7.77 -8.24
CA GLY A 28 5.21 7.27 -7.92
C GLY A 28 5.26 6.34 -6.71
N GLY A 29 4.12 5.82 -6.25
CA GLY A 29 4.04 4.90 -5.13
C GLY A 29 4.83 3.62 -5.37
N THR A 30 4.71 3.02 -6.56
CA THR A 30 5.45 1.82 -6.97
C THR A 30 6.96 2.04 -7.04
N GLN A 31 7.40 3.30 -7.15
CA GLN A 31 8.81 3.65 -7.29
C GLN A 31 9.45 4.13 -5.98
N ARG A 32 8.72 4.92 -5.21
CA ARG A 32 9.25 5.51 -3.96
C ARG A 32 9.27 4.52 -2.82
N LEU A 33 8.24 3.68 -2.70
CA LEU A 33 8.14 2.73 -1.58
C LEU A 33 9.28 1.70 -1.59
N PRO A 34 9.62 1.02 -2.70
CA PRO A 34 10.75 0.09 -2.74
C PRO A 34 12.09 0.75 -2.41
N ARG A 35 12.29 1.99 -2.83
CA ARG A 35 13.51 2.77 -2.53
C ARG A 35 13.59 3.19 -1.07
N LEU A 36 12.46 3.26 -0.40
CA LEU A 36 12.37 3.67 1.00
C LEU A 36 12.55 2.51 1.99
N ILE A 37 11.88 1.38 1.74
CA ILE A 37 11.81 0.25 2.71
C ILE A 37 12.34 -1.09 2.15
N GLY A 38 12.80 -1.12 0.91
CA GLY A 38 13.23 -2.33 0.20
C GLY A 38 12.11 -2.94 -0.64
N VAL A 39 12.51 -3.72 -1.66
CA VAL A 39 11.59 -4.26 -2.67
C VAL A 39 10.63 -5.28 -2.06
N ALA A 40 11.15 -6.21 -1.27
CA ALA A 40 10.33 -7.28 -0.69
C ALA A 40 9.21 -6.74 0.22
N LYS A 41 9.54 -5.80 1.12
CA LYS A 41 8.56 -5.18 2.03
C LYS A 41 7.57 -4.29 1.29
N ALA A 42 8.05 -3.59 0.26
CA ALA A 42 7.20 -2.75 -0.56
C ALA A 42 6.20 -3.58 -1.36
N LEU A 43 6.63 -4.67 -1.99
CA LEU A 43 5.72 -5.60 -2.68
C LEU A 43 4.70 -6.20 -1.72
N ASP A 44 5.09 -6.62 -0.52
CA ASP A 44 4.14 -7.14 0.46
C ASP A 44 3.04 -6.11 0.80
N LEU A 45 3.39 -4.83 1.00
CA LEU A 45 2.38 -3.78 1.25
C LEU A 45 1.49 -3.52 0.02
N MET A 46 2.07 -3.40 -1.17
CA MET A 46 1.34 -3.08 -2.39
C MET A 46 0.45 -4.23 -2.88
N LEU A 47 0.94 -5.47 -2.81
CA LEU A 47 0.20 -6.65 -3.29
C LEU A 47 -0.93 -7.09 -2.35
N THR A 48 -0.85 -6.72 -1.08
CA THR A 48 -1.89 -7.03 -0.09
C THR A 48 -2.82 -5.85 0.17
N GLY A 49 -2.41 -4.63 -0.16
CA GLY A 49 -3.13 -3.41 0.20
C GLY A 49 -3.22 -3.17 1.72
N LYS A 50 -2.41 -3.88 2.51
CA LYS A 50 -2.48 -3.77 3.96
C LYS A 50 -2.00 -2.41 4.45
N GLN A 51 -2.65 -1.96 5.49
CA GLN A 51 -2.29 -0.75 6.21
C GLN A 51 -1.48 -1.08 7.46
N VAL A 52 -0.52 -0.24 7.78
CA VAL A 52 0.33 -0.38 8.98
C VAL A 52 0.13 0.81 9.92
N ARG A 53 0.14 0.54 11.21
CA ARG A 53 0.03 1.58 12.25
C ARG A 53 1.36 2.30 12.45
N ALA A 54 1.32 3.47 13.08
CA ALA A 54 2.45 4.38 13.25
C ALA A 54 3.74 3.68 13.75
N LYS A 55 3.66 2.90 14.82
CA LYS A 55 4.82 2.16 15.37
C LYS A 55 5.42 1.17 14.37
N GLN A 56 4.56 0.44 13.65
CA GLN A 56 5.01 -0.49 12.61
C GLN A 56 5.61 0.25 11.42
N ALA A 57 5.02 1.38 11.01
CA ALA A 57 5.55 2.24 9.96
C ALA A 57 6.97 2.74 10.29
N LYS A 58 7.23 3.14 11.54
CA LYS A 58 8.58 3.49 12.02
C LYS A 58 9.54 2.32 11.96
N LYS A 59 9.10 1.12 12.39
CA LYS A 59 9.92 -0.10 12.32
C LYS A 59 10.28 -0.47 10.88
N LEU A 60 9.36 -0.30 9.94
CA LEU A 60 9.59 -0.54 8.52
C LEU A 60 10.48 0.54 7.86
N GLY A 61 10.59 1.72 8.44
CA GLY A 61 11.30 2.86 7.85
C GLY A 61 10.43 3.73 6.95
N LEU A 62 9.11 3.55 6.99
CA LEU A 62 8.15 4.42 6.28
C LEU A 62 8.15 5.84 6.84
N VAL A 63 8.33 5.98 8.13
CA VAL A 63 8.39 7.27 8.84
C VAL A 63 9.64 7.35 9.71
N ASP A 64 10.08 8.59 9.96
CA ASP A 64 11.28 8.89 10.73
C ASP A 64 10.97 8.96 12.21
N ASP A 65 9.79 9.49 12.56
CA ASP A 65 9.36 9.57 13.95
C ASP A 65 7.86 9.38 14.15
N VAL A 66 7.52 8.97 15.37
CA VAL A 66 6.15 8.79 15.85
C VAL A 66 6.03 9.55 17.15
N VAL A 67 5.10 10.47 17.23
CA VAL A 67 4.96 11.39 18.36
C VAL A 67 3.49 11.48 18.80
N PRO A 68 3.23 11.92 20.04
CA PRO A 68 1.89 12.28 20.47
C PRO A 68 1.29 13.39 19.58
N PRO A 69 -0.04 13.40 19.38
CA PRO A 69 -0.69 14.43 18.55
C PRO A 69 -0.38 15.88 18.97
N SER A 70 -0.27 16.13 20.27
CA SER A 70 -0.02 17.47 20.85
C SER A 70 1.29 18.12 20.41
N ILE A 71 2.31 17.34 20.08
CA ILE A 71 3.64 17.84 19.71
C ILE A 71 4.00 17.60 18.24
N LEU A 72 3.04 17.18 17.40
CA LEU A 72 3.30 16.84 16.00
C LEU A 72 3.92 17.98 15.22
N LEU A 73 3.36 19.20 15.35
CA LEU A 73 3.84 20.38 14.64
C LEU A 73 5.27 20.76 15.07
N GLU A 74 5.51 20.77 16.38
CA GLU A 74 6.84 21.08 16.92
C GLU A 74 7.89 20.06 16.44
N ALA A 75 7.58 18.77 16.50
CA ALA A 75 8.46 17.71 16.02
C ALA A 75 8.74 17.83 14.52
N ALA A 76 7.74 18.16 13.71
CA ALA A 76 7.89 18.36 12.28
C ALA A 76 8.79 19.57 11.97
N ILE A 77 8.59 20.70 12.65
CA ILE A 77 9.44 21.90 12.53
C ILE A 77 10.88 21.59 12.94
N LYS A 78 11.06 20.89 14.06
CA LYS A 78 12.40 20.47 14.53
C LYS A 78 13.10 19.57 13.50
N LEU A 79 12.37 18.63 12.89
CA LEU A 79 12.91 17.78 11.84
C LEU A 79 13.26 18.59 10.59
N ALA A 80 12.42 19.53 10.18
CA ALA A 80 12.67 20.40 9.03
C ALA A 80 13.92 21.28 9.23
N LYS A 81 14.10 21.84 10.41
CA LYS A 81 15.29 22.65 10.76
C LYS A 81 16.59 21.86 10.76
N LYS A 82 16.54 20.53 11.02
CA LYS A 82 17.72 19.65 10.91
C LYS A 82 18.17 19.40 9.47
N GLY A 83 17.38 19.83 8.49
CA GLY A 83 17.65 19.61 7.08
C GLY A 83 17.31 18.19 6.61
N LYS A 84 17.83 17.84 5.43
CA LYS A 84 17.53 16.57 4.77
C LYS A 84 18.11 15.38 5.57
N PRO A 85 17.25 14.49 6.14
CA PRO A 85 17.74 13.32 6.83
C PRO A 85 18.43 12.36 5.86
N ARG A 86 19.53 11.76 6.28
CA ARG A 86 20.20 10.69 5.52
C ARG A 86 19.47 9.38 5.76
N HIS A 87 18.55 9.03 4.86
CA HIS A 87 17.90 7.72 4.91
C HIS A 87 18.87 6.64 4.43
N ARG A 88 19.30 5.79 5.35
CA ARG A 88 19.91 4.51 5.00
C ARG A 88 18.83 3.44 4.96
N LEU A 89 18.61 2.85 3.79
CA LEU A 89 17.74 1.69 3.67
C LEU A 89 18.25 0.57 4.59
N LYS A 90 17.46 0.28 5.64
CA LYS A 90 17.76 -0.84 6.56
C LYS A 90 17.34 -2.15 5.89
N ARG A 91 18.23 -2.72 5.08
CA ARG A 91 18.06 -4.06 4.56
C ARG A 91 18.43 -5.07 5.64
N ASP A 92 17.56 -6.04 5.88
CA ASP A 92 17.90 -7.28 6.57
C ASP A 92 18.83 -8.14 5.69
N LEU A 93 19.30 -9.26 6.20
CA LEU A 93 20.21 -10.13 5.47
C LEU A 93 19.58 -10.65 4.15
N GLN A 94 18.29 -11.01 4.17
CA GLN A 94 17.56 -11.43 2.97
C GLN A 94 17.49 -10.30 1.93
N GLY A 95 17.15 -9.08 2.35
CA GLY A 95 17.10 -7.92 1.46
C GLY A 95 18.49 -7.60 0.86
N LYS A 96 19.57 -7.79 1.62
CA LYS A 96 20.93 -7.63 1.07
C LYS A 96 21.23 -8.64 -0.01
N VAL A 97 20.87 -9.90 0.18
CA VAL A 97 21.15 -10.97 -0.79
C VAL A 97 20.23 -10.88 -2.01
N LEU A 98 18.92 -10.70 -1.79
CA LEU A 98 17.92 -10.77 -2.87
C LEU A 98 17.82 -9.48 -3.71
N GLU A 99 18.10 -8.30 -3.11
CA GLU A 99 17.90 -7.04 -3.81
C GLU A 99 19.13 -6.46 -4.48
N THR A 100 20.34 -6.91 -4.11
CA THR A 100 21.59 -6.29 -4.59
C THR A 100 22.11 -6.82 -5.91
N ASN A 101 21.76 -8.04 -6.29
CA ASN A 101 22.23 -8.66 -7.53
C ASN A 101 21.05 -9.08 -8.45
N LYS A 102 21.34 -9.26 -9.73
CA LYS A 102 20.34 -9.61 -10.74
C LYS A 102 19.65 -10.96 -10.46
N PHE A 103 20.40 -11.95 -10.00
CA PHE A 103 19.86 -13.28 -9.72
C PHE A 103 18.92 -13.25 -8.51
N GLY A 104 19.32 -12.60 -7.41
CA GLY A 104 18.47 -12.44 -6.22
C GLY A 104 17.17 -11.69 -6.55
N ARG A 105 17.23 -10.61 -7.35
CA ARG A 105 16.04 -9.90 -7.80
C ARG A 105 15.11 -10.77 -8.62
N LYS A 106 15.66 -11.59 -9.55
CA LYS A 106 14.84 -12.54 -10.31
C LYS A 106 14.09 -13.49 -9.38
N VAL A 107 14.80 -14.12 -8.43
CA VAL A 107 14.17 -15.02 -7.44
C VAL A 107 13.07 -14.31 -6.65
N LEU A 108 13.32 -13.07 -6.21
CA LEU A 108 12.33 -12.27 -5.45
C LEU A 108 11.06 -12.01 -6.27
N PHE A 109 11.21 -11.57 -7.51
CA PHE A 109 10.06 -11.29 -8.38
C PHE A 109 9.30 -12.56 -8.78
N ASP A 110 10.03 -13.66 -9.03
CA ASP A 110 9.41 -14.96 -9.35
C ASP A 110 8.62 -15.52 -8.15
N GLN A 111 9.14 -15.37 -6.93
CA GLN A 111 8.39 -15.73 -5.72
C GLN A 111 7.14 -14.85 -5.52
N ALA A 112 7.25 -13.54 -5.77
CA ALA A 112 6.11 -12.65 -5.70
C ALA A 112 5.01 -13.05 -6.69
N ARG A 113 5.37 -13.35 -7.96
CA ARG A 113 4.43 -13.83 -8.98
C ARG A 113 3.77 -15.15 -8.58
N LYS A 114 4.56 -16.12 -8.11
CA LYS A 114 4.01 -17.41 -7.63
C LYS A 114 3.00 -17.19 -6.50
N GLY A 115 3.32 -16.32 -5.53
CA GLY A 115 2.42 -15.99 -4.43
C GLY A 115 1.13 -15.30 -4.88
N VAL A 116 1.23 -14.38 -5.83
CA VAL A 116 0.06 -13.71 -6.45
C VAL A 116 -0.79 -14.74 -7.18
N LYS A 117 -0.22 -15.54 -8.07
CA LYS A 117 -0.95 -16.55 -8.87
C LYS A 117 -1.67 -17.55 -7.97
N ALA A 118 -1.03 -18.00 -6.89
CA ALA A 118 -1.65 -18.93 -5.94
C ALA A 118 -2.90 -18.34 -5.25
N LYS A 119 -2.88 -17.02 -4.96
CA LYS A 119 -3.99 -16.33 -4.27
C LYS A 119 -5.08 -15.87 -5.22
N THR A 120 -4.72 -15.36 -6.39
CA THR A 120 -5.65 -14.72 -7.32
C THR A 120 -6.15 -15.65 -8.41
N ARG A 121 -5.49 -16.79 -8.61
CA ARG A 121 -5.73 -17.72 -9.72
C ARG A 121 -5.70 -17.04 -11.11
N GLY A 122 -5.04 -15.86 -11.20
CA GLY A 122 -4.96 -15.06 -12.42
C GLY A 122 -6.16 -14.16 -12.70
N ASN A 123 -7.16 -14.12 -11.82
CA ASN A 123 -8.39 -13.34 -12.04
C ASN A 123 -8.24 -11.84 -11.80
N TYR A 124 -7.09 -11.37 -11.27
CA TYR A 124 -6.85 -9.97 -10.95
C TYR A 124 -5.58 -9.49 -11.64
N PRO A 125 -5.66 -8.58 -12.62
CA PRO A 125 -4.48 -8.10 -13.35
C PRO A 125 -3.58 -7.16 -12.53
N ALA A 126 -4.13 -6.40 -11.59
CA ALA A 126 -3.39 -5.37 -10.87
C ALA A 126 -2.14 -5.88 -10.11
N PRO A 127 -2.16 -7.02 -9.38
CA PRO A 127 -0.98 -7.53 -8.69
C PRO A 127 0.19 -7.85 -9.63
N GLU A 128 -0.09 -8.41 -10.81
CA GLU A 128 0.95 -8.71 -11.81
C GLU A 128 1.57 -7.41 -12.34
N ARG A 129 0.76 -6.40 -12.63
CA ARG A 129 1.22 -5.09 -13.07
C ARG A 129 2.04 -4.36 -12.01
N ILE A 130 1.68 -4.50 -10.73
CA ILE A 130 2.50 -3.97 -9.61
C ILE A 130 3.90 -4.58 -9.64
N ILE A 131 4.00 -5.90 -9.76
CA ILE A 131 5.30 -6.60 -9.80
C ILE A 131 6.11 -6.15 -11.00
N GLU A 132 5.48 -6.05 -12.17
CA GLU A 132 6.14 -5.62 -13.42
C GLU A 132 6.69 -4.21 -13.30
N VAL A 133 5.87 -3.25 -12.86
CA VAL A 133 6.26 -1.84 -12.74
C VAL A 133 7.36 -1.63 -11.70
N VAL A 134 7.30 -2.34 -10.58
CA VAL A 134 8.37 -2.31 -9.58
C VAL A 134 9.66 -2.87 -10.16
N ARG A 135 9.60 -3.98 -10.91
CA ARG A 135 10.75 -4.58 -11.58
C ARG A 135 11.40 -3.60 -12.56
N ILE A 136 10.63 -3.01 -13.45
CA ILE A 136 11.12 -1.99 -14.40
C ILE A 136 11.84 -0.87 -13.65
N GLY A 137 11.21 -0.32 -12.62
CA GLY A 137 11.81 0.77 -11.85
C GLY A 137 13.08 0.40 -11.08
N VAL A 138 13.23 -0.86 -10.69
CA VAL A 138 14.45 -1.38 -10.02
C VAL A 138 15.58 -1.68 -11.03
N GLU A 139 15.23 -2.19 -12.20
CA GLU A 139 16.20 -2.63 -13.20
C GLU A 139 16.61 -1.51 -14.17
N GLU A 140 15.67 -0.68 -14.60
CA GLU A 140 15.86 0.34 -15.65
C GLU A 140 15.87 1.77 -15.09
N GLY A 141 15.57 1.93 -13.81
CA GLY A 141 15.61 3.22 -13.13
C GLY A 141 14.25 3.87 -12.88
N MET A 142 14.28 4.93 -12.09
CA MET A 142 13.06 5.57 -11.58
C MET A 142 12.18 6.14 -12.70
N GLN A 143 12.78 6.73 -13.73
CA GLN A 143 12.02 7.37 -14.81
C GLN A 143 11.26 6.33 -15.64
N ALA A 144 11.90 5.23 -16.02
CA ALA A 144 11.26 4.12 -16.72
C ALA A 144 10.13 3.53 -15.88
N GLY A 145 10.37 3.34 -14.57
CA GLY A 145 9.34 2.87 -13.65
C GLY A 145 8.14 3.80 -13.52
N LEU A 146 8.34 5.13 -13.50
CA LEU A 146 7.24 6.11 -13.45
C LEU A 146 6.42 6.12 -14.75
N GLN A 147 7.07 5.98 -15.90
CA GLN A 147 6.39 5.87 -17.19
C GLN A 147 5.55 4.58 -17.26
N ALA A 148 6.13 3.46 -16.83
CA ALA A 148 5.41 2.19 -16.74
C ALA A 148 4.23 2.27 -15.75
N GLU A 149 4.41 2.93 -14.60
CA GLU A 149 3.34 3.17 -13.60
C GLU A 149 2.17 3.92 -14.24
N ALA A 150 2.42 5.04 -14.90
CA ALA A 150 1.39 5.85 -15.51
C ALA A 150 0.62 5.07 -16.58
N ARG A 151 1.32 4.34 -17.47
CA ARG A 151 0.70 3.53 -18.52
C ARG A 151 -0.17 2.43 -17.94
N HIS A 152 0.37 1.60 -17.06
CA HIS A 152 -0.37 0.48 -16.48
C HIS A 152 -1.49 0.91 -15.54
N PHE A 153 -1.35 2.07 -14.88
CA PHE A 153 -2.45 2.64 -14.11
C PHE A 153 -3.64 2.96 -15.02
N GLY A 154 -3.39 3.62 -16.17
CA GLY A 154 -4.43 3.91 -17.15
C GLY A 154 -5.09 2.66 -17.72
N GLU A 155 -4.30 1.63 -18.06
CA GLU A 155 -4.81 0.34 -18.52
C GLU A 155 -5.71 -0.33 -17.45
N LEU A 156 -5.26 -0.37 -16.19
CA LEU A 156 -6.00 -1.00 -15.09
C LEU A 156 -7.33 -0.30 -14.77
N VAL A 157 -7.36 1.03 -14.83
CA VAL A 157 -8.62 1.79 -14.61
C VAL A 157 -9.71 1.36 -15.57
N MET A 158 -9.36 0.95 -16.77
CA MET A 158 -10.30 0.55 -17.83
C MET A 158 -10.70 -0.94 -17.76
N THR A 159 -10.12 -1.72 -16.85
CA THR A 159 -10.46 -3.14 -16.72
C THR A 159 -11.81 -3.36 -16.04
N PRO A 160 -12.56 -4.40 -16.43
CA PRO A 160 -13.82 -4.75 -15.77
C PRO A 160 -13.62 -5.13 -14.30
N GLU A 161 -12.50 -5.76 -13.95
CA GLU A 161 -12.17 -6.11 -12.57
C GLU A 161 -12.03 -4.86 -11.70
N SER A 162 -11.32 -3.83 -12.17
CA SER A 162 -11.21 -2.56 -11.46
C SER A 162 -12.56 -1.84 -11.37
N ALA A 163 -13.35 -1.85 -12.43
CA ALA A 163 -14.69 -1.24 -12.42
C ALA A 163 -15.59 -1.92 -11.37
N ALA A 164 -15.60 -3.24 -11.33
CA ALA A 164 -16.37 -4.02 -10.36
C ALA A 164 -15.91 -3.75 -8.91
N LEU A 165 -14.60 -3.79 -8.64
CA LEU A 165 -14.05 -3.53 -7.31
C LEU A 165 -14.34 -2.10 -6.82
N ARG A 166 -14.25 -1.09 -7.69
CA ARG A 166 -14.63 0.28 -7.37
C ARG A 166 -16.12 0.42 -7.07
N SER A 167 -16.97 -0.26 -7.86
CA SER A 167 -18.41 -0.29 -7.62
C SER A 167 -18.74 -0.87 -6.24
N LEU A 168 -18.13 -2.00 -5.88
CA LEU A 168 -18.26 -2.61 -4.56
C LEU A 168 -17.78 -1.68 -3.44
N PHE A 169 -16.67 -0.97 -3.65
CA PHE A 169 -16.16 0.00 -2.70
C PHE A 169 -17.16 1.14 -2.46
N PHE A 170 -17.73 1.71 -3.51
CA PHE A 170 -18.74 2.76 -3.39
C PHE A 170 -20.00 2.25 -2.72
N ALA A 171 -20.52 1.09 -3.15
CA ALA A 171 -21.71 0.49 -2.56
C ALA A 171 -21.53 0.23 -1.05
N THR A 172 -20.41 -0.37 -0.64
CA THR A 172 -20.13 -0.62 0.79
C THR A 172 -19.92 0.66 1.59
N THR A 173 -19.42 1.72 0.95
CA THR A 173 -19.26 3.03 1.60
C THR A 173 -20.61 3.71 1.79
N GLU A 174 -21.49 3.61 0.80
CA GLU A 174 -22.85 4.15 0.87
C GLU A 174 -23.70 3.45 1.93
N MET A 175 -23.65 2.12 1.96
CA MET A 175 -24.31 1.32 2.99
C MET A 175 -23.88 1.72 4.44
N LYS A 176 -22.62 2.12 4.62
CA LYS A 176 -22.13 2.59 5.93
C LYS A 176 -22.66 3.98 6.32
N LYS A 177 -23.14 4.74 5.36
CA LYS A 177 -23.75 6.06 5.59
C LYS A 177 -25.26 5.96 5.84
N GLU A 178 -25.82 4.75 5.81
CA GLU A 178 -27.23 4.55 6.05
C GLU A 178 -27.63 5.22 7.35
N VAL A 179 -28.45 6.24 7.17
CA VAL A 179 -28.98 7.04 8.26
C VAL A 179 -29.99 6.15 8.97
N SER A 180 -29.71 5.79 10.21
CA SER A 180 -30.75 5.27 11.09
C SER A 180 -31.95 6.19 10.98
N TYR A 181 -33.11 5.65 10.66
CA TYR A 181 -34.35 6.40 10.60
C TYR A 181 -34.49 7.20 11.90
N GLN A 182 -34.43 8.52 11.80
CA GLN A 182 -34.60 9.39 12.94
C GLN A 182 -35.98 9.09 13.56
N GLY A 183 -36.00 8.63 14.80
CA GLY A 183 -37.19 8.28 15.51
C GLY A 183 -37.58 6.79 15.52
N ALA A 184 -36.81 5.90 14.88
CA ALA A 184 -37.03 4.47 15.02
C ALA A 184 -36.27 3.93 16.23
N GLU A 185 -36.99 3.36 17.19
CA GLU A 185 -36.35 2.62 18.29
C GLU A 185 -35.76 1.29 17.77
N PRO A 186 -34.53 0.95 18.17
CA PRO A 186 -33.90 -0.30 17.75
C PRO A 186 -34.69 -1.49 18.27
N ARG A 187 -35.23 -2.31 17.37
CA ARG A 187 -35.94 -3.52 17.72
C ARG A 187 -34.96 -4.56 18.26
N LYS A 188 -35.22 -5.08 19.44
CA LYS A 188 -34.41 -6.15 20.02
C LYS A 188 -34.64 -7.43 19.20
N VAL A 189 -33.63 -7.83 18.42
CA VAL A 189 -33.65 -9.07 17.64
C VAL A 189 -33.04 -10.17 18.47
N GLY A 190 -33.85 -11.14 18.91
CA GLY A 190 -33.38 -12.29 19.67
C GLY A 190 -32.76 -13.39 18.81
N HIS A 191 -33.27 -13.56 17.60
CA HIS A 191 -32.78 -14.57 16.63
C HIS A 191 -32.82 -13.98 15.23
N ALA A 192 -31.81 -14.24 14.43
CA ALA A 192 -31.76 -13.91 13.03
C ALA A 192 -31.32 -15.15 12.22
N ALA A 193 -31.93 -15.37 11.07
CA ALA A 193 -31.52 -16.40 10.13
C ALA A 193 -31.23 -15.77 8.77
N VAL A 194 -30.15 -16.19 8.13
CA VAL A 194 -29.83 -15.82 6.75
C VAL A 194 -30.09 -17.03 5.87
N LEU A 195 -31.07 -16.91 4.98
CA LEU A 195 -31.47 -17.95 4.03
C LEU A 195 -30.87 -17.61 2.66
N GLY A 196 -30.05 -18.50 2.16
CA GLY A 196 -29.40 -18.36 0.86
C GLY A 196 -28.08 -17.60 0.90
N GLY A 197 -27.07 -18.10 0.18
CA GLY A 197 -25.75 -17.51 -0.05
C GLY A 197 -25.28 -17.93 -1.43
#